data_a16b4221582ddb659a0c773616a31ef3
#
_entry.id   a16b4221582ddb659a0c773616a31ef3
#
_cell.length_a   1.000
_cell.length_b   1.000
_cell.length_c   1.000
_cell.angle_alpha   90.00
_cell.angle_beta   90.00
_cell.angle_gamma   90.00
#
_symmetry.space_group_name_H-M   'P 1'
#
loop_
_entity.id
_entity.type
_entity.pdbx_description
1 polymer ?
#
loop_
_entity_poly.entity_id
_entity_poly.type
_entity_poly.pdbx_seq_one_letter_code
_entity_poly.pdbx_strand_id
1 'polypeptide(L)'
;DVGDYLDKADREGKKIMFEAQLGALRDIDFGIYPYTSSSNTVSAYAPIGAGIPGHKLNLSIGIMKAYSSCVGEGPFTTELAMTEAEKDVLREHGHEYGAATGRPRRVGPFDAVASRYGVQCQGCDELALTLLDVLDYKLTDGSTTTRFPMGKTLDDAQPVVETVPGWHCDITGVRRFEDLPQAAQNYVTRLEELVGCKIKYISVGPERDACIVRK
;
A
#
# COMPACT_ATOMS: atom_id res chain seq x y z
N ASP A 1 25.70 9.73 -19.01
CA ASP A 1 24.37 10.31 -18.86
C ASP A 1 23.34 9.20 -18.71
N VAL A 2 22.47 9.27 -17.69
CA VAL A 2 21.46 8.24 -17.42
C VAL A 2 20.33 8.31 -18.45
N GLY A 3 19.93 9.51 -18.85
CA GLY A 3 18.90 9.71 -19.87
C GLY A 3 19.29 9.10 -21.20
N ASP A 4 20.51 9.37 -21.67
CA ASP A 4 21.04 8.80 -22.92
C ASP A 4 21.14 7.27 -22.87
N TYR A 5 21.55 6.73 -21.70
CA TYR A 5 21.61 5.28 -21.49
C TYR A 5 20.24 4.62 -21.56
N LEU A 6 19.24 5.21 -20.89
CA LEU A 6 17.87 4.69 -20.87
C LEU A 6 17.17 4.84 -22.22
N ASP A 7 17.34 5.97 -22.91
CA ASP A 7 16.81 6.19 -24.27
C ASP A 7 17.38 5.16 -25.25
N LYS A 8 18.69 4.86 -25.18
CA LYS A 8 19.29 3.81 -25.96
C LYS A 8 18.72 2.43 -25.63
N ALA A 9 18.56 2.13 -24.32
CA ALA A 9 18.00 0.85 -23.86
C ALA A 9 16.56 0.65 -24.36
N ASP A 10 15.74 1.70 -24.34
CA ASP A 10 14.38 1.67 -24.87
C ASP A 10 14.34 1.41 -26.37
N ARG A 11 15.16 2.11 -27.13
CA ARG A 11 15.32 1.87 -28.61
C ARG A 11 15.79 0.46 -28.94
N GLU A 12 16.58 -0.15 -28.07
CA GLU A 12 17.01 -1.54 -28.19
C GLU A 12 15.94 -2.56 -27.72
N GLY A 13 14.76 -2.11 -27.33
CA GLY A 13 13.65 -2.94 -26.85
C GLY A 13 13.90 -3.59 -25.47
N LYS A 14 14.79 -3.01 -24.66
CA LYS A 14 15.02 -3.46 -23.28
C LYS A 14 13.80 -3.15 -22.42
N LYS A 15 13.53 -4.01 -21.43
CA LYS A 15 12.54 -3.75 -20.41
C LYS A 15 13.15 -2.85 -19.33
N ILE A 16 12.54 -1.71 -19.08
CA ILE A 16 12.94 -0.75 -18.06
C ILE A 16 11.94 -0.84 -16.91
N MET A 17 12.43 -1.04 -15.69
CA MET A 17 11.62 -1.02 -14.48
C MET A 17 12.06 0.16 -13.61
N PHE A 18 11.08 0.96 -13.19
CA PHE A 18 11.27 2.02 -12.23
C PHE A 18 10.73 1.55 -10.86
N GLU A 19 11.49 1.78 -9.82
CA GLU A 19 11.06 1.55 -8.45
C GLU A 19 11.00 2.89 -7.72
N ALA A 20 9.80 3.24 -7.25
CA ALA A 20 9.56 4.40 -6.40
C ALA A 20 9.24 3.95 -4.97
N GLN A 21 9.32 4.85 -4.02
CA GLN A 21 9.14 4.58 -2.60
C GLN A 21 8.36 5.70 -1.91
N LEU A 22 8.21 5.63 -0.59
CA LEU A 22 7.57 6.60 0.32
C LEU A 22 6.04 6.62 0.26
N GLY A 23 5.42 6.35 -0.88
CA GLY A 23 3.98 6.30 -1.06
C GLY A 23 3.33 7.65 -1.40
N ALA A 24 2.14 7.58 -2.00
CA ALA A 24 1.43 8.74 -2.56
C ALA A 24 1.14 9.84 -1.53
N LEU A 25 0.82 9.49 -0.27
CA LEU A 25 0.55 10.49 0.77
C LEU A 25 1.79 11.26 1.23
N ARG A 26 2.99 10.84 0.83
CA ARG A 26 4.26 11.52 1.12
C ARG A 26 4.84 12.23 -0.11
N ASP A 27 4.12 12.23 -1.22
CA ASP A 27 4.50 12.99 -2.41
C ASP A 27 4.52 14.49 -2.12
N ILE A 28 5.51 15.21 -2.70
CA ILE A 28 5.68 16.64 -2.45
C ILE A 28 4.51 17.48 -2.98
N ASP A 29 3.89 17.06 -4.08
CA ASP A 29 2.81 17.79 -4.74
C ASP A 29 1.42 17.26 -4.37
N PHE A 30 1.27 15.94 -4.19
CA PHE A 30 -0.01 15.24 -3.99
C PHE A 30 -0.19 14.69 -2.58
N GLY A 31 0.82 14.78 -1.72
CA GLY A 31 0.79 14.27 -0.36
C GLY A 31 0.07 15.17 0.64
N ILE A 32 0.06 14.74 1.90
CA ILE A 32 -0.60 15.43 3.02
C ILE A 32 0.29 16.55 3.58
N TYR A 33 0.47 17.63 2.82
CA TYR A 33 1.28 18.78 3.24
C TYR A 33 0.85 19.32 4.61
N PRO A 34 1.78 19.67 5.53
CA PRO A 34 3.24 19.75 5.34
C PRO A 34 4.02 18.44 5.60
N TYR A 35 3.34 17.32 5.84
CA TYR A 35 3.95 16.04 6.22
C TYR A 35 4.37 15.21 5.00
N THR A 36 4.96 15.86 4.01
CA THR A 36 5.46 15.26 2.77
C THR A 36 6.96 14.97 2.83
N SER A 37 7.46 14.18 1.90
CA SER A 37 8.89 14.07 1.61
C SER A 37 9.33 15.22 0.71
N SER A 38 10.63 15.31 0.43
CA SER A 38 11.20 16.24 -0.57
C SER A 38 11.15 15.68 -2.00
N SER A 39 10.44 14.57 -2.22
CA SER A 39 10.47 13.82 -3.47
C SER A 39 9.08 13.67 -4.07
N ASN A 40 9.03 13.63 -5.40
CA ASN A 40 7.85 13.13 -6.11
C ASN A 40 7.85 11.60 -6.07
N THR A 41 6.78 11.04 -5.53
CA THR A 41 6.63 9.59 -5.34
C THR A 41 5.60 8.98 -6.29
N VAL A 42 4.91 9.81 -7.08
CA VAL A 42 3.92 9.33 -8.05
C VAL A 42 4.60 8.76 -9.31
N SER A 43 4.02 7.69 -9.86
CA SER A 43 4.58 6.91 -10.96
C SER A 43 4.90 7.76 -12.20
N ALA A 44 4.06 8.75 -12.51
CA ALA A 44 4.25 9.66 -13.64
C ALA A 44 5.56 10.44 -13.58
N TYR A 45 6.15 10.62 -12.41
CA TYR A 45 7.43 11.32 -12.24
C TYR A 45 8.65 10.43 -12.53
N ALA A 46 8.49 9.11 -12.54
CA ALA A 46 9.61 8.18 -12.71
C ALA A 46 10.42 8.43 -14.00
N PRO A 47 9.80 8.55 -15.18
CA PRO A 47 10.54 8.91 -16.41
C PRO A 47 11.18 10.30 -16.34
N ILE A 48 10.54 11.27 -15.69
CA ILE A 48 11.06 12.63 -15.52
C ILE A 48 12.34 12.59 -14.67
N GLY A 49 12.27 11.93 -13.51
CA GLY A 49 13.41 11.78 -12.60
C GLY A 49 14.55 10.98 -13.19
N ALA A 50 14.28 10.07 -14.13
CA ALA A 50 15.26 9.26 -14.84
C ALA A 50 15.88 9.97 -16.06
N GLY A 51 15.44 11.19 -16.41
CA GLY A 51 15.97 11.95 -17.54
C GLY A 51 15.40 11.59 -18.92
N ILE A 52 14.29 10.86 -18.95
CA ILE A 52 13.57 10.47 -20.18
C ILE A 52 12.09 10.91 -20.13
N PRO A 53 11.80 12.22 -20.00
CA PRO A 53 10.47 12.74 -19.70
C PRO A 53 9.41 12.43 -20.77
N GLY A 54 9.82 12.10 -21.97
CA GLY A 54 8.92 11.70 -23.06
C GLY A 54 8.49 10.24 -23.03
N HIS A 55 9.10 9.42 -22.19
CA HIS A 55 8.79 7.99 -22.07
C HIS A 55 7.44 7.77 -21.38
N LYS A 56 6.67 6.81 -21.88
CA LYS A 56 5.38 6.42 -21.29
C LYS A 56 5.52 5.12 -20.52
N LEU A 57 4.98 5.08 -19.32
CA LEU A 57 4.87 3.83 -18.57
C LEU A 57 3.85 2.90 -19.26
N ASN A 58 4.23 1.65 -19.45
CA ASN A 58 3.35 0.63 -20.02
C ASN A 58 2.48 -0.04 -18.93
N LEU A 59 2.97 -0.06 -17.70
CA LEU A 59 2.32 -0.68 -16.55
C LEU A 59 2.75 0.04 -15.28
N SER A 60 1.80 0.37 -14.43
CA SER A 60 2.00 0.90 -13.08
C SER A 60 1.45 -0.10 -12.05
N ILE A 61 2.32 -0.68 -11.22
CA ILE A 61 1.93 -1.60 -10.15
C ILE A 61 2.01 -0.86 -8.82
N GLY A 62 0.86 -0.66 -8.17
CA GLY A 62 0.79 -0.10 -6.82
C GLY A 62 1.10 -1.16 -5.77
N ILE A 63 2.01 -0.85 -4.84
CA ILE A 63 2.31 -1.75 -3.71
C ILE A 63 1.56 -1.22 -2.48
N MET A 64 0.76 -2.07 -1.85
CA MET A 64 0.05 -1.75 -0.61
C MET A 64 0.15 -2.90 0.39
N LYS A 65 0.13 -2.58 1.66
CA LYS A 65 0.05 -3.58 2.74
C LYS A 65 -1.40 -3.97 2.98
N ALA A 66 -1.63 -5.14 3.54
CA ALA A 66 -2.96 -5.58 3.99
C ALA A 66 -3.48 -4.79 5.21
N TYR A 67 -2.67 -3.93 5.80
CA TYR A 67 -2.99 -2.96 6.85
C TYR A 67 -2.25 -1.65 6.57
N SER A 68 -2.47 -0.61 7.36
CA SER A 68 -1.80 0.67 7.18
C SER A 68 -0.62 0.85 8.14
N SER A 69 0.49 1.40 7.65
CA SER A 69 1.61 1.82 8.49
C SER A 69 2.17 3.16 8.04
N CYS A 70 2.70 3.93 9.00
CA CYS A 70 3.25 5.25 8.73
C CYS A 70 4.54 5.48 9.53
N VAL A 71 5.47 6.21 8.93
CA VAL A 71 6.66 6.74 9.60
C VAL A 71 6.55 8.27 9.63
N GLY A 72 6.86 8.87 10.78
CA GLY A 72 6.86 10.31 10.97
C GLY A 72 5.51 10.90 11.37
N GLU A 73 5.50 12.22 11.46
CA GLU A 73 4.37 13.03 11.90
C GLU A 73 3.25 13.11 10.85
N GLY A 74 2.13 13.65 11.28
CA GLY A 74 0.98 13.96 10.44
C GLY A 74 -0.24 13.08 10.69
N PRO A 75 -1.36 13.39 10.04
CA PRO A 75 -2.60 12.65 10.18
C PRO A 75 -2.45 11.19 9.77
N PHE A 76 -2.99 10.29 10.59
CA PHE A 76 -3.09 8.86 10.31
C PHE A 76 -4.41 8.37 10.91
N THR A 77 -5.48 8.56 10.16
CA THR A 77 -6.86 8.43 10.64
C THR A 77 -7.15 7.05 11.20
N THR A 78 -6.73 5.98 10.54
CA THR A 78 -7.04 4.61 10.98
C THR A 78 -6.26 4.16 12.22
N GLU A 79 -5.17 4.84 12.58
CA GLU A 79 -4.46 4.60 13.85
C GLU A 79 -5.36 4.77 15.08
N LEU A 80 -6.38 5.66 14.97
CA LEU A 80 -7.33 5.94 16.04
C LEU A 80 -8.29 4.78 16.32
N ALA A 81 -8.42 3.84 15.40
CA ALA A 81 -9.31 2.69 15.50
C ALA A 81 -8.70 1.50 16.28
N MET A 82 -7.46 1.61 16.77
CA MET A 82 -6.77 0.55 17.50
C MET A 82 -6.32 1.04 18.87
N THR A 83 -6.40 0.16 19.86
CA THR A 83 -5.74 0.34 21.16
C THR A 83 -4.22 0.17 21.04
N GLU A 84 -3.44 0.69 21.99
CA GLU A 84 -1.98 0.50 21.97
C GLU A 84 -1.59 -0.99 22.04
N ALA A 85 -2.32 -1.80 22.81
CA ALA A 85 -2.07 -3.24 22.88
C ALA A 85 -2.26 -3.94 21.52
N GLU A 86 -3.28 -3.57 20.76
CA GLU A 86 -3.50 -4.10 19.39
C GLU A 86 -2.42 -3.63 18.42
N LYS A 87 -1.99 -2.37 18.53
CA LYS A 87 -0.89 -1.83 17.73
C LYS A 87 0.43 -2.55 18.02
N ASP A 88 0.71 -2.87 19.28
CA ASP A 88 1.91 -3.60 19.66
C ASP A 88 1.91 -5.02 19.09
N VAL A 89 0.77 -5.73 19.15
CA VAL A 89 0.62 -7.04 18.50
C VAL A 89 0.89 -6.96 16.99
N LEU A 90 0.30 -5.97 16.31
CA LEU A 90 0.51 -5.78 14.87
C LEU A 90 1.96 -5.41 14.53
N ARG A 91 2.61 -4.56 15.34
CA ARG A 91 4.04 -4.21 15.17
C ARG A 91 4.95 -5.42 15.27
N GLU A 92 4.72 -6.28 16.27
CA GLU A 92 5.52 -7.49 16.47
C GLU A 92 5.35 -8.48 15.31
N HIS A 93 4.11 -8.78 14.91
CA HIS A 93 3.83 -9.72 13.82
C HIS A 93 4.28 -9.18 12.47
N GLY A 94 4.07 -7.89 12.21
CA GLY A 94 4.45 -7.23 10.95
C GLY A 94 5.88 -6.73 10.90
N HIS A 95 6.68 -6.91 11.97
CA HIS A 95 8.03 -6.34 12.12
C HIS A 95 8.07 -4.84 11.82
N GLU A 96 7.06 -4.10 12.32
CA GLU A 96 6.85 -2.69 12.02
C GLU A 96 7.75 -1.77 12.86
N TYR A 97 9.05 -1.90 12.60
CA TYR A 97 10.12 -1.09 13.19
C TYR A 97 10.99 -0.47 12.11
N GLY A 98 11.56 0.69 12.39
CA GLY A 98 12.48 1.36 11.47
C GLY A 98 13.78 0.57 11.33
N ALA A 99 14.14 0.21 10.10
CA ALA A 99 15.32 -0.63 9.84
C ALA A 99 16.62 -0.05 10.41
N ALA A 100 16.80 1.28 10.34
CA ALA A 100 18.00 1.95 10.82
C ALA A 100 17.93 2.37 12.30
N THR A 101 16.74 2.67 12.82
CA THR A 101 16.57 3.29 14.14
C THR A 101 15.91 2.38 15.17
N GLY A 102 15.31 1.27 14.75
CA GLY A 102 14.49 0.41 15.61
C GLY A 102 13.22 1.07 16.17
N ARG A 103 12.89 2.28 15.73
CA ARG A 103 11.69 2.99 16.24
C ARG A 103 10.42 2.29 15.79
N PRO A 104 9.43 2.11 16.69
CA PRO A 104 8.14 1.55 16.33
C PRO A 104 7.45 2.44 15.31
N ARG A 105 6.89 1.81 14.26
CA ARG A 105 6.06 2.52 13.29
C ARG A 105 4.65 2.70 13.85
N ARG A 106 3.99 3.74 13.38
CA ARG A 106 2.56 3.92 13.57
C ARG A 106 1.82 2.91 12.69
N VAL A 107 0.82 2.24 13.24
CA VAL A 107 0.05 1.20 12.54
C VAL A 107 -1.44 1.38 12.78
N GLY A 108 -2.26 0.91 11.86
CA GLY A 108 -3.71 0.95 11.92
C GLY A 108 -4.35 -0.03 10.95
N PRO A 109 -5.67 -0.25 11.02
CA PRO A 109 -6.41 -1.00 10.01
C PRO A 109 -6.15 -0.47 8.61
N PHE A 110 -6.44 -1.28 7.59
CA PHE A 110 -6.32 -0.86 6.20
C PHE A 110 -7.17 0.39 5.92
N ASP A 111 -6.52 1.46 5.45
CA ASP A 111 -7.18 2.69 5.06
C ASP A 111 -7.59 2.62 3.59
N ALA A 112 -8.83 2.22 3.33
CA ALA A 112 -9.37 2.09 1.99
C ALA A 112 -9.52 3.44 1.27
N VAL A 113 -9.77 4.52 2.03
CA VAL A 113 -9.97 5.87 1.47
C VAL A 113 -8.63 6.44 1.01
N ALA A 114 -7.59 6.33 1.86
CA ALA A 114 -6.24 6.74 1.52
C ALA A 114 -5.66 5.88 0.39
N SER A 115 -5.89 4.56 0.43
CA SER A 115 -5.41 3.65 -0.62
C SER A 115 -6.06 3.92 -1.98
N ARG A 116 -7.37 4.20 -2.01
CA ARG A 116 -8.07 4.64 -3.25
C ARG A 116 -7.47 5.92 -3.80
N TYR A 117 -7.21 6.91 -2.95
CA TYR A 117 -6.53 8.14 -3.35
C TYR A 117 -5.15 7.84 -3.92
N GLY A 118 -4.37 6.98 -3.26
CA GLY A 118 -3.06 6.53 -3.74
C GLY A 118 -3.13 5.86 -5.11
N VAL A 119 -4.09 4.96 -5.33
CA VAL A 119 -4.34 4.30 -6.64
C VAL A 119 -4.60 5.34 -7.74
N GLN A 120 -5.44 6.34 -7.45
CA GLN A 120 -5.75 7.42 -8.40
C GLN A 120 -4.52 8.28 -8.72
N CYS A 121 -3.76 8.72 -7.70
CA CYS A 121 -2.56 9.53 -7.91
C CYS A 121 -1.47 8.79 -8.66
N GLN A 122 -1.31 7.48 -8.41
CA GLN A 122 -0.31 6.64 -9.06
C GLN A 122 -0.73 6.18 -10.45
N GLY A 123 -2.01 6.28 -10.81
CA GLY A 123 -2.53 5.70 -12.05
C GLY A 123 -2.27 4.20 -12.11
N CYS A 124 -2.55 3.47 -11.02
CA CYS A 124 -2.25 2.05 -10.95
C CYS A 124 -3.12 1.24 -11.92
N ASP A 125 -2.48 0.39 -12.71
CA ASP A 125 -3.15 -0.62 -13.54
C ASP A 125 -3.47 -1.88 -12.74
N GLU A 126 -2.55 -2.26 -11.84
CA GLU A 126 -2.62 -3.45 -11.01
C GLU A 126 -2.07 -3.16 -9.60
N LEU A 127 -2.46 -3.97 -8.62
CA LEU A 127 -1.97 -3.87 -7.24
C LEU A 127 -1.25 -5.14 -6.79
N ALA A 128 -0.25 -4.94 -5.94
CA ALA A 128 0.37 -5.97 -5.13
C ALA A 128 0.02 -5.75 -3.66
N LEU A 129 -0.70 -6.69 -3.07
CA LEU A 129 -1.04 -6.72 -1.66
C LEU A 129 0.01 -7.51 -0.90
N THR A 130 0.64 -6.89 0.08
CA THR A 130 1.70 -7.49 0.91
C THR A 130 1.26 -7.69 2.35
N LEU A 131 1.93 -8.58 3.07
CA LEU A 131 1.71 -8.83 4.50
C LEU A 131 0.29 -9.31 4.83
N LEU A 132 -0.33 -10.10 3.94
CA LEU A 132 -1.64 -10.68 4.20
C LEU A 132 -1.58 -11.71 5.35
N ASP A 133 -0.48 -12.42 5.48
CA ASP A 133 -0.15 -13.38 6.53
C ASP A 133 -0.12 -12.77 7.95
N VAL A 134 0.06 -11.46 8.07
CA VAL A 134 0.14 -10.74 9.36
C VAL A 134 -1.23 -10.51 10.01
N LEU A 135 -2.33 -10.60 9.26
CA LEU A 135 -3.67 -10.18 9.70
C LEU A 135 -4.53 -11.31 10.30
N ASP A 136 -4.02 -12.11 11.19
CA ASP A 136 -4.82 -13.15 11.86
C ASP A 136 -5.45 -12.68 13.19
N TYR A 137 -6.05 -11.47 13.25
CA TYR A 137 -6.75 -10.97 14.44
C TYR A 137 -7.94 -10.03 14.13
N LYS A 138 -8.80 -9.65 15.13
CA LYS A 138 -10.14 -9.04 14.96
C LYS A 138 -10.22 -7.53 15.25
N LEU A 139 -11.10 -6.78 14.54
CA LEU A 139 -11.50 -5.37 14.81
C LEU A 139 -13.00 -5.09 14.61
N THR A 140 -13.54 -3.94 15.12
CA THR A 140 -14.98 -3.61 15.23
C THR A 140 -15.44 -2.28 14.59
N ASP A 141 -16.71 -2.12 14.26
CA ASP A 141 -17.54 -1.45 13.26
C ASP A 141 -17.99 0.05 13.45
N GLY A 142 -18.35 0.76 12.31
CA GLY A 142 -19.06 2.07 12.24
C GLY A 142 -19.19 2.72 10.82
N SER A 143 -19.95 3.81 10.55
CA SER A 143 -20.38 4.33 9.22
C SER A 143 -19.55 5.48 8.54
N THR A 144 -19.71 5.86 7.27
CA THR A 144 -18.67 6.09 6.25
C THR A 144 -18.57 7.41 5.49
N THR A 145 -17.35 7.79 5.01
CA THR A 145 -17.09 8.61 3.81
C THR A 145 -16.16 7.88 2.83
N THR A 146 -16.33 8.14 1.53
CA THR A 146 -15.59 7.46 0.44
C THR A 146 -14.57 8.35 -0.27
N ARG A 147 -14.40 9.60 0.13
CA ARG A 147 -13.44 10.54 -0.45
C ARG A 147 -12.37 10.91 0.56
N PHE A 148 -11.10 10.81 0.16
CA PHE A 148 -9.97 11.16 1.02
C PHE A 148 -10.00 12.67 1.32
N PRO A 149 -10.11 13.08 2.61
CA PRO A 149 -10.09 14.49 3.00
C PRO A 149 -8.66 15.04 2.97
N MET A 150 -8.52 16.34 2.74
CA MET A 150 -7.23 17.03 2.70
C MET A 150 -7.18 18.20 3.68
N GLY A 151 -5.98 18.58 4.11
CA GLY A 151 -5.74 19.69 5.03
C GLY A 151 -6.43 19.49 6.38
N LYS A 152 -6.99 20.56 6.96
CA LYS A 152 -7.66 20.50 8.27
C LYS A 152 -8.78 19.46 8.37
N THR A 153 -9.47 19.18 7.27
CA THR A 153 -10.52 18.16 7.25
C THR A 153 -9.96 16.75 7.51
N LEU A 154 -8.69 16.52 7.14
CA LEU A 154 -8.01 15.27 7.45
C LEU A 154 -7.60 15.18 8.93
N ASP A 155 -7.19 16.31 9.52
CA ASP A 155 -6.85 16.37 10.96
C ASP A 155 -8.04 16.03 11.85
N ASP A 156 -9.25 16.43 11.44
CA ASP A 156 -10.51 16.19 12.15
C ASP A 156 -11.19 14.86 11.78
N ALA A 157 -10.66 14.11 10.81
CA ALA A 157 -11.27 12.88 10.33
C ALA A 157 -11.26 11.78 11.38
N GLN A 158 -12.39 11.08 11.53
CA GLN A 158 -12.53 9.91 12.40
C GLN A 158 -12.58 8.64 11.55
N PRO A 159 -11.92 7.58 11.98
CA PRO A 159 -11.94 6.33 11.24
C PRO A 159 -13.29 5.66 11.39
N VAL A 160 -13.70 5.06 10.30
CA VAL A 160 -14.87 4.21 10.24
C VAL A 160 -14.41 2.87 9.73
N VAL A 161 -14.56 1.83 10.55
CA VAL A 161 -14.03 0.51 10.28
C VAL A 161 -15.13 -0.50 9.97
N GLU A 162 -14.90 -1.29 8.93
CA GLU A 162 -15.68 -2.49 8.63
C GLU A 162 -14.95 -3.70 9.20
N THR A 163 -15.63 -4.51 10.00
CA THR A 163 -15.08 -5.75 10.52
C THR A 163 -15.38 -6.89 9.57
N VAL A 164 -14.35 -7.66 9.23
CA VAL A 164 -14.48 -8.88 8.44
C VAL A 164 -13.95 -10.08 9.23
N PRO A 165 -14.46 -11.30 8.98
CA PRO A 165 -13.95 -12.51 9.64
C PRO A 165 -12.47 -12.74 9.33
N GLY A 166 -11.66 -13.07 10.34
CA GLY A 166 -10.30 -13.55 10.18
C GLY A 166 -10.26 -15.00 9.70
N TRP A 167 -9.11 -15.44 9.17
CA TRP A 167 -8.94 -16.82 8.67
C TRP A 167 -8.34 -17.78 9.69
N HIS A 168 -7.75 -17.32 10.77
CA HIS A 168 -7.28 -18.10 11.94
C HIS A 168 -6.47 -19.36 11.59
N CYS A 169 -5.66 -19.32 10.55
CA CYS A 169 -4.75 -20.38 10.17
C CYS A 169 -3.57 -19.82 9.37
N ASP A 170 -2.44 -20.53 9.40
CA ASP A 170 -1.26 -20.20 8.62
C ASP A 170 -1.57 -20.31 7.11
N ILE A 171 -1.26 -19.25 6.36
CA ILE A 171 -1.42 -19.14 4.91
C ILE A 171 -0.08 -19.06 4.16
N THR A 172 1.05 -19.10 4.85
CA THR A 172 2.38 -18.90 4.25
C THR A 172 2.74 -19.96 3.21
N GLY A 173 2.16 -21.15 3.30
CA GLY A 173 2.29 -22.24 2.33
C GLY A 173 1.41 -22.15 1.08
N VAL A 174 0.45 -21.23 1.03
CA VAL A 174 -0.50 -21.13 -0.08
C VAL A 174 0.16 -20.48 -1.30
N ARG A 175 -0.13 -21.02 -2.50
CA ARG A 175 0.45 -20.54 -3.78
C ARG A 175 -0.59 -20.22 -4.85
N ARG A 176 -1.87 -20.49 -4.59
CA ARG A 176 -2.99 -20.18 -5.49
C ARG A 176 -4.07 -19.45 -4.71
N PHE A 177 -4.74 -18.49 -5.34
CA PHE A 177 -5.78 -17.69 -4.71
C PHE A 177 -6.96 -18.56 -4.21
N GLU A 178 -7.35 -19.55 -4.99
CA GLU A 178 -8.47 -20.45 -4.70
C GLU A 178 -8.18 -21.36 -3.49
N ASP A 179 -6.92 -21.55 -3.14
CA ASP A 179 -6.49 -22.37 -2.00
C ASP A 179 -6.40 -21.56 -0.70
N LEU A 180 -6.55 -20.22 -0.76
CA LEU A 180 -6.69 -19.39 0.43
C LEU A 180 -7.99 -19.71 1.18
N PRO A 181 -8.00 -19.59 2.53
CA PRO A 181 -9.25 -19.61 3.29
C PRO A 181 -10.26 -18.62 2.74
N GLN A 182 -11.55 -18.97 2.74
CA GLN A 182 -12.60 -18.11 2.18
C GLN A 182 -12.60 -16.70 2.78
N ALA A 183 -12.31 -16.57 4.08
CA ALA A 183 -12.21 -15.26 4.74
C ALA A 183 -11.09 -14.39 4.14
N ALA A 184 -9.92 -14.98 3.83
CA ALA A 184 -8.82 -14.28 3.18
C ALA A 184 -9.15 -13.89 1.73
N GLN A 185 -9.81 -14.78 0.97
CA GLN A 185 -10.30 -14.47 -0.37
C GLN A 185 -11.30 -13.29 -0.33
N ASN A 186 -12.26 -13.34 0.60
CA ASN A 186 -13.26 -12.30 0.78
C ASN A 186 -12.60 -10.95 1.16
N TYR A 187 -11.60 -10.98 2.02
CA TYR A 187 -10.85 -9.79 2.40
C TYR A 187 -10.18 -9.13 1.18
N VAL A 188 -9.42 -9.91 0.41
CA VAL A 188 -8.76 -9.41 -0.81
C VAL A 188 -9.79 -8.83 -1.80
N THR A 189 -10.89 -9.54 -2.04
CA THR A 189 -11.96 -9.08 -2.95
C THR A 189 -12.61 -7.80 -2.43
N ARG A 190 -12.82 -7.71 -1.11
CA ARG A 190 -13.38 -6.49 -0.50
C ARG A 190 -12.43 -5.30 -0.65
N LEU A 191 -11.12 -5.51 -0.49
CA LEU A 191 -10.14 -4.44 -0.74
C LEU A 191 -10.15 -3.98 -2.20
N GLU A 192 -10.24 -4.89 -3.19
CA GLU A 192 -10.37 -4.53 -4.61
C GLU A 192 -11.58 -3.61 -4.87
N GLU A 193 -12.74 -3.97 -4.30
CA GLU A 193 -13.96 -3.15 -4.39
C GLU A 193 -13.76 -1.76 -3.80
N LEU A 194 -13.17 -1.70 -2.61
CA LEU A 194 -12.96 -0.45 -1.88
C LEU A 194 -11.95 0.48 -2.56
N VAL A 195 -10.87 -0.04 -3.11
CA VAL A 195 -9.82 0.76 -3.76
C VAL A 195 -10.08 1.01 -5.24
N GLY A 196 -10.92 0.18 -5.87
CA GLY A 196 -11.30 0.30 -7.28
C GLY A 196 -10.20 -0.11 -8.26
N CYS A 197 -9.30 -1.03 -7.86
CA CYS A 197 -8.21 -1.54 -8.69
C CYS A 197 -7.93 -3.01 -8.38
N LYS A 198 -7.60 -3.80 -9.42
CA LYS A 198 -7.37 -5.25 -9.29
C LYS A 198 -6.11 -5.56 -8.48
N ILE A 199 -6.25 -6.38 -7.45
CA ILE A 199 -5.13 -6.96 -6.71
C ILE A 199 -4.67 -8.22 -7.43
N LYS A 200 -3.61 -8.13 -8.19
CA LYS A 200 -3.06 -9.23 -8.99
C LYS A 200 -2.03 -10.05 -8.24
N TYR A 201 -1.24 -9.41 -7.41
CA TYR A 201 -0.16 -10.03 -6.65
C TYR A 201 -0.51 -10.02 -5.17
N ILE A 202 -0.40 -11.16 -4.48
CA ILE A 202 -0.72 -11.28 -3.06
C ILE A 202 0.44 -12.00 -2.38
N SER A 203 1.16 -11.29 -1.51
CA SER A 203 2.22 -11.89 -0.71
C SER A 203 1.63 -12.49 0.57
N VAL A 204 2.00 -13.74 0.81
CA VAL A 204 1.62 -14.55 1.97
C VAL A 204 2.83 -14.95 2.82
N GLY A 205 3.95 -14.26 2.65
CA GLY A 205 5.17 -14.47 3.40
C GLY A 205 6.34 -13.67 2.81
N PRO A 206 7.50 -13.64 3.50
CA PRO A 206 8.66 -12.85 3.09
C PRO A 206 9.44 -13.47 1.91
N GLU A 207 9.24 -14.75 1.63
CA GLU A 207 10.00 -15.46 0.61
C GLU A 207 9.55 -15.07 -0.80
N ARG A 208 10.49 -15.12 -1.76
CA ARG A 208 10.23 -14.72 -3.14
C ARG A 208 9.11 -15.53 -3.81
N ASP A 209 8.98 -16.79 -3.46
CA ASP A 209 7.96 -17.70 -3.97
C ASP A 209 6.65 -17.66 -3.17
N ALA A 210 6.61 -16.90 -2.07
CA ALA A 210 5.40 -16.67 -1.26
C ALA A 210 4.51 -15.56 -1.85
N CYS A 211 4.46 -15.48 -3.18
CA CYS A 211 3.62 -14.53 -3.91
C CYS A 211 2.64 -15.27 -4.83
N ILE A 212 1.36 -15.10 -4.55
CA ILE A 212 0.26 -15.60 -5.39
C ILE A 212 0.05 -14.61 -6.52
N VAL A 213 0.02 -15.09 -7.77
CA VAL A 213 -0.30 -14.28 -8.95
C VAL A 213 -1.66 -14.69 -9.50
N ARG A 214 -2.63 -13.77 -9.41
CA ARG A 214 -3.99 -13.98 -9.94
C ARG A 214 -4.04 -13.71 -11.45
N LYS A 215 -4.83 -14.47 -12.17
CA LYS A 215 -5.07 -14.31 -13.64
C LYS A 215 -6.01 -13.15 -13.95
#